data_4e2f4d90cef982507eea63d1ad9007c6
#
_entry.id   4e2f4d90cef982507eea63d1ad9007c6
#
_cell.length_a   1.000
_cell.length_b   1.000
_cell.length_c   1.000
_cell.angle_alpha   90.00
_cell.angle_beta   90.00
_cell.angle_gamma   90.00
#
_symmetry.space_group_name_H-M   'P 1'
#
loop_
_entity.id
_entity.type
_entity.pdbx_description
1 polymer ?
#
loop_
_entity_poly.entity_id
_entity_poly.type
_entity_poly.pdbx_seq_one_letter_code
_entity_poly.pdbx_strand_id
1 'polypeptide(L)'
;MFTLKNFVLGTAATTALATAASADFLSFDGTVAEVGDYTVIKMYAVYDRADIALNVFNAQIVTKDNGGFNQNDVWGGGGTWAPDASLDIPGFADSSIDSFATIGYGVGNAAPTNGTALGQGWGSGAFVPSGSGWYNGNPNNDQVAGAVEGIGEYAVWVGQFAFATSRVEAAGELDFFIFDCEMGSKDAAGEVFFGGDAFIWAVPAPGALALLGLGGLAARRRRG
;
A
#
# COMPACT_ATOMS: atom_id res chain seq x y z
N MET A 1 -40.90 -6.89 11.98
CA MET A 1 -39.90 -7.91 12.26
C MET A 1 -39.45 -8.47 10.92
N PHE A 2 -38.45 -7.86 10.29
CA PHE A 2 -37.92 -8.29 9.02
C PHE A 2 -36.51 -8.83 9.24
N THR A 3 -36.35 -10.13 9.01
CA THR A 3 -35.10 -10.86 9.14
C THR A 3 -34.27 -10.62 7.89
N LEU A 4 -33.11 -9.98 8.01
CA LEU A 4 -32.11 -9.94 6.95
C LEU A 4 -31.56 -11.37 6.77
N LYS A 5 -31.80 -11.96 5.62
CA LYS A 5 -31.12 -13.18 5.20
C LYS A 5 -29.75 -12.83 4.65
N ASN A 6 -28.72 -13.31 5.32
CA ASN A 6 -27.35 -13.29 4.81
C ASN A 6 -27.29 -14.14 3.54
N PHE A 7 -26.97 -13.51 2.42
CA PHE A 7 -26.63 -14.22 1.20
C PHE A 7 -25.15 -14.61 1.29
N VAL A 8 -24.88 -15.85 1.63
CA VAL A 8 -23.56 -16.45 1.49
C VAL A 8 -23.45 -16.97 0.07
N LEU A 9 -22.66 -16.30 -0.77
CA LEU A 9 -22.28 -16.85 -2.07
C LEU A 9 -21.32 -18.01 -1.82
N GLY A 10 -21.79 -19.23 -2.06
CA GLY A 10 -20.97 -20.43 -1.97
C GLY A 10 -19.94 -20.45 -3.10
N THR A 11 -18.68 -20.39 -2.76
CA THR A 11 -17.57 -20.73 -3.63
C THR A 11 -17.48 -22.24 -3.74
N ALA A 12 -17.43 -22.74 -4.97
CA ALA A 12 -17.27 -24.15 -5.28
C ALA A 12 -15.92 -24.65 -4.74
N ALA A 13 -15.96 -25.71 -3.94
CA ALA A 13 -14.78 -26.40 -3.47
C ALA A 13 -14.07 -27.07 -4.65
N THR A 14 -12.93 -26.52 -5.05
CA THR A 14 -11.94 -27.25 -5.83
C THR A 14 -11.09 -28.08 -4.88
N THR A 15 -11.00 -29.35 -5.12
CA THR A 15 -10.17 -30.30 -4.38
C THR A 15 -8.71 -29.88 -4.45
N ALA A 16 -8.20 -29.35 -3.34
CA ALA A 16 -6.79 -29.08 -3.18
C ALA A 16 -6.04 -30.38 -3.03
N LEU A 17 -5.20 -30.72 -3.99
CA LEU A 17 -4.05 -31.59 -3.77
C LEU A 17 -3.20 -30.92 -2.69
N ALA A 18 -2.92 -31.64 -1.60
CA ALA A 18 -2.01 -31.18 -0.57
C ALA A 18 -0.59 -31.11 -1.15
N THR A 19 -0.26 -29.98 -1.75
CA THR A 19 1.11 -29.57 -1.98
C THR A 19 1.65 -29.03 -0.66
N ALA A 20 2.91 -29.30 -0.36
CA ALA A 20 3.62 -28.74 0.79
C ALA A 20 3.27 -27.26 0.92
N ALA A 21 2.93 -26.83 2.14
CA ALA A 21 2.52 -25.47 2.41
C ALA A 21 3.64 -24.52 1.98
N SER A 22 3.54 -23.98 0.78
CA SER A 22 4.41 -22.93 0.31
C SER A 22 4.12 -21.66 1.08
N ALA A 23 5.12 -20.84 1.28
CA ALA A 23 4.95 -19.48 1.75
C ALA A 23 4.02 -18.75 0.78
N ASP A 24 2.83 -18.36 1.23
CA ASP A 24 1.88 -17.77 0.31
C ASP A 24 1.78 -16.26 0.57
N PHE A 25 2.33 -15.48 -0.36
CA PHE A 25 1.88 -14.12 -0.56
C PHE A 25 0.38 -14.17 -0.87
N LEU A 26 -0.41 -13.44 -0.08
CA LEU A 26 -1.87 -13.47 -0.20
C LEU A 26 -2.38 -12.33 -1.08
N SER A 27 -1.93 -11.10 -0.78
CA SER A 27 -2.43 -9.90 -1.45
C SER A 27 -1.54 -8.70 -1.17
N PHE A 28 -1.79 -7.63 -1.91
CA PHE A 28 -1.44 -6.27 -1.45
C PHE A 28 -2.63 -5.65 -0.74
N ASP A 29 -2.37 -4.96 0.36
CA ASP A 29 -3.37 -4.17 1.09
C ASP A 29 -2.77 -2.82 1.49
N GLY A 30 -3.62 -1.85 1.86
CA GLY A 30 -3.14 -0.51 2.12
C GLY A 30 -3.92 0.24 3.20
N THR A 31 -3.23 1.10 3.92
CA THR A 31 -3.86 2.10 4.77
C THR A 31 -3.89 3.45 4.06
N VAL A 32 -4.99 4.18 4.23
CA VAL A 32 -5.17 5.51 3.65
C VAL A 32 -5.34 6.52 4.78
N ALA A 33 -4.59 7.60 4.71
CA ALA A 33 -4.68 8.70 5.67
C ALA A 33 -4.61 10.05 4.97
N GLU A 34 -5.24 11.07 5.54
CA GLU A 34 -5.05 12.46 5.15
C GLU A 34 -3.99 13.10 6.05
N VAL A 35 -2.97 13.71 5.45
CA VAL A 35 -1.90 14.41 6.13
C VAL A 35 -1.77 15.80 5.52
N GLY A 36 -2.26 16.82 6.21
CA GLY A 36 -2.37 18.16 5.63
C GLY A 36 -3.22 18.17 4.36
N ASP A 37 -2.64 18.65 3.29
CA ASP A 37 -3.30 18.74 1.97
C ASP A 37 -3.09 17.48 1.11
N TYR A 38 -2.56 16.41 1.69
CA TYR A 38 -2.19 15.18 0.98
C TYR A 38 -2.99 13.97 1.45
N THR A 39 -3.37 13.14 0.49
CA THR A 39 -3.79 11.75 0.74
C THR A 39 -2.57 10.86 0.62
N VAL A 40 -2.32 10.06 1.65
CA VAL A 40 -1.16 9.18 1.77
C VAL A 40 -1.64 7.73 1.85
N ILE A 41 -1.14 6.89 0.98
CA ILE A 41 -1.43 5.45 0.95
C ILE A 41 -0.13 4.69 1.27
N LYS A 42 -0.16 3.91 2.36
CA LYS A 42 0.92 2.97 2.69
C LYS A 42 0.52 1.58 2.21
N MET A 43 1.36 0.99 1.38
CA MET A 43 1.13 -0.31 0.78
C MET A 43 1.88 -1.42 1.51
N TYR A 44 1.21 -2.52 1.72
CA TYR A 44 1.74 -3.69 2.41
C TYR A 44 1.57 -4.95 1.57
N ALA A 45 2.59 -5.81 1.55
CA ALA A 45 2.46 -7.19 1.11
C ALA A 45 1.99 -8.03 2.30
N VAL A 46 0.89 -8.75 2.14
CA VAL A 46 0.24 -9.57 3.18
C VAL A 46 0.53 -11.05 2.93
N TYR A 47 0.80 -11.77 4.00
CA TYR A 47 1.19 -13.19 3.98
C TYR A 47 0.33 -14.01 4.93
N ASP A 48 0.36 -15.31 4.76
CA ASP A 48 -0.29 -16.26 5.69
C ASP A 48 0.58 -16.59 6.92
N ARG A 49 1.86 -16.22 6.89
CA ARG A 49 2.87 -16.48 7.94
C ARG A 49 4.01 -15.45 7.91
N ALA A 50 4.99 -15.61 8.82
CA ALA A 50 6.16 -14.73 8.93
C ALA A 50 7.20 -14.98 7.84
N ASP A 51 6.83 -14.75 6.59
CA ASP A 51 7.73 -14.86 5.44
C ASP A 51 8.57 -13.60 5.24
N ILE A 52 9.59 -13.71 4.42
CA ILE A 52 10.53 -12.63 4.14
C ILE A 52 10.23 -12.05 2.76
N ALA A 53 9.86 -10.78 2.73
CA ALA A 53 9.71 -10.02 1.50
C ALA A 53 11.08 -9.76 0.87
N LEU A 54 11.25 -10.08 -0.42
CA LEU A 54 12.51 -9.91 -1.13
C LEU A 54 12.48 -8.75 -2.11
N ASN A 55 11.47 -8.72 -2.97
CA ASN A 55 11.34 -7.74 -4.02
C ASN A 55 9.90 -7.57 -4.47
N VAL A 56 9.61 -6.37 -4.97
CA VAL A 56 8.43 -6.06 -5.77
C VAL A 56 8.89 -5.83 -7.20
N PHE A 57 8.15 -6.31 -8.18
CA PHE A 57 8.52 -6.19 -9.59
C PHE A 57 7.28 -6.10 -10.50
N ASN A 58 7.49 -5.86 -11.78
CA ASN A 58 6.44 -5.64 -12.77
C ASN A 58 5.42 -4.57 -12.35
N ALA A 59 5.89 -3.54 -11.64
CA ALA A 59 5.04 -2.53 -11.04
C ALA A 59 4.27 -1.70 -12.08
N GLN A 60 2.94 -1.62 -11.88
CA GLN A 60 2.02 -0.72 -12.57
C GLN A 60 1.32 0.12 -11.49
N ILE A 61 1.95 1.24 -11.11
CA ILE A 61 1.46 2.08 -10.02
C ILE A 61 1.09 3.44 -10.59
N VAL A 62 -0.20 3.72 -10.60
CA VAL A 62 -0.74 4.91 -11.26
C VAL A 62 -1.90 5.52 -10.48
N THR A 63 -2.13 6.81 -10.73
CA THR A 63 -3.38 7.48 -10.39
C THR A 63 -4.23 7.65 -11.63
N LYS A 64 -5.55 7.60 -11.50
CA LYS A 64 -6.48 7.63 -12.65
C LYS A 64 -6.45 8.93 -13.43
N ASP A 65 -6.10 10.02 -12.81
CA ASP A 65 -5.89 11.31 -13.46
C ASP A 65 -4.54 11.43 -14.18
N ASN A 66 -3.73 10.35 -14.18
CA ASN A 66 -2.35 10.30 -14.69
C ASN A 66 -1.43 11.38 -14.09
N GLY A 67 -1.74 11.85 -12.90
CA GLY A 67 -0.88 12.77 -12.16
C GLY A 67 0.23 12.04 -11.43
N GLY A 68 1.33 12.75 -11.17
CA GLY A 68 2.46 12.22 -10.40
C GLY A 68 2.18 12.15 -8.91
N PHE A 69 3.04 11.43 -8.21
CA PHE A 69 3.09 11.34 -6.75
C PHE A 69 3.89 12.49 -6.17
N ASN A 70 3.59 12.86 -4.94
CA ASN A 70 4.36 13.87 -4.23
C ASN A 70 5.75 13.34 -3.90
N GLN A 71 6.76 14.09 -4.29
CA GLN A 71 8.16 13.84 -3.93
C GLN A 71 8.60 14.99 -3.07
N ASN A 72 8.80 14.74 -1.80
CA ASN A 72 9.18 15.75 -0.83
C ASN A 72 10.70 15.85 -0.74
N ASP A 73 11.34 16.41 -1.77
CA ASP A 73 12.79 16.53 -1.85
C ASP A 73 13.28 17.88 -1.34
N VAL A 74 14.17 17.83 -0.36
CA VAL A 74 14.78 18.99 0.28
C VAL A 74 15.76 19.73 -0.60
N TRP A 75 16.39 19.05 -1.54
CA TRP A 75 17.61 19.57 -2.21
C TRP A 75 17.39 19.99 -3.66
N GLY A 76 16.15 20.07 -4.11
CA GLY A 76 15.81 20.63 -5.43
C GLY A 76 16.22 19.78 -6.62
N GLY A 77 16.51 18.52 -6.40
CA GLY A 77 16.92 17.56 -7.45
C GLY A 77 15.78 16.76 -8.04
N GLY A 78 14.55 16.94 -7.55
CA GLY A 78 13.37 16.22 -8.05
C GLY A 78 13.15 14.88 -7.39
N GLY A 79 13.26 14.78 -6.08
CA GLY A 79 12.86 13.64 -5.26
C GLY A 79 13.64 12.34 -5.50
N THR A 80 13.76 11.55 -4.48
CA THR A 80 14.23 10.17 -4.62
C THR A 80 13.13 9.23 -4.17
N TRP A 81 12.94 8.14 -4.88
CA TRP A 81 12.03 7.08 -4.47
C TRP A 81 12.58 6.20 -3.34
N ALA A 82 13.70 6.58 -2.75
CA ALA A 82 14.28 5.92 -1.59
C ALA A 82 13.79 6.59 -0.30
N PRO A 83 13.33 5.84 0.70
CA PRO A 83 12.88 6.41 1.96
C PRO A 83 14.04 7.04 2.73
N ASP A 84 13.88 8.25 3.23
CA ASP A 84 14.89 8.94 4.04
C ASP A 84 14.26 9.82 5.12
N ALA A 85 13.93 9.23 6.27
CA ALA A 85 13.41 9.98 7.41
C ALA A 85 14.44 10.92 8.08
N SER A 86 15.73 10.81 7.75
CA SER A 86 16.74 11.73 8.27
C SER A 86 16.65 13.13 7.63
N LEU A 87 15.90 13.23 6.54
CA LEU A 87 15.67 14.50 5.83
C LEU A 87 14.42 15.24 6.33
N ASP A 88 13.75 14.78 7.37
CA ASP A 88 12.64 15.51 7.99
C ASP A 88 13.13 16.80 8.62
N ILE A 89 13.02 17.88 7.87
CA ILE A 89 13.44 19.23 8.29
C ILE A 89 12.22 20.14 8.26
N PRO A 90 11.78 20.70 9.41
CA PRO A 90 10.61 21.56 9.46
C PRO A 90 10.61 22.66 8.40
N GLY A 91 9.59 22.71 7.56
CA GLY A 91 9.42 23.66 6.47
C GLY A 91 10.21 23.36 5.19
N PHE A 92 10.93 22.22 5.13
CA PHE A 92 11.67 21.80 3.94
C PHE A 92 11.33 20.39 3.49
N ALA A 93 11.25 19.43 4.38
CA ALA A 93 10.91 18.05 4.06
C ALA A 93 10.10 17.41 5.15
N ASP A 94 9.19 16.52 4.74
CA ASP A 94 8.31 15.79 5.62
C ASP A 94 8.06 14.39 4.99
N SER A 95 8.69 13.37 5.57
CA SER A 95 8.56 11.99 5.10
C SER A 95 7.14 11.44 5.23
N SER A 96 6.28 12.09 6.02
CA SER A 96 4.88 11.69 6.17
C SER A 96 4.06 11.91 4.90
N ILE A 97 4.48 12.82 4.03
CA ILE A 97 3.84 13.16 2.75
C ILE A 97 4.72 12.85 1.54
N ASP A 98 5.85 12.19 1.74
CA ASP A 98 6.73 11.75 0.68
C ASP A 98 6.26 10.44 0.04
N SER A 99 6.62 10.22 -1.22
CA SER A 99 6.37 8.95 -1.91
C SER A 99 7.67 8.22 -2.12
N PHE A 100 7.72 6.96 -1.69
CA PHE A 100 8.90 6.13 -1.80
C PHE A 100 8.55 4.65 -1.95
N ALA A 101 9.46 3.90 -2.57
CA ALA A 101 9.44 2.45 -2.63
C ALA A 101 10.35 1.87 -1.54
N THR A 102 9.87 0.89 -0.81
CA THR A 102 10.62 0.27 0.29
C THR A 102 10.31 -1.21 0.40
N ILE A 103 11.10 -1.94 1.17
CA ILE A 103 10.75 -3.26 1.69
C ILE A 103 11.19 -3.32 3.14
N GLY A 104 10.23 -3.42 4.05
CA GLY A 104 10.49 -3.54 5.47
C GLY A 104 10.94 -2.25 6.17
N TYR A 105 10.75 -1.09 5.57
CA TYR A 105 11.02 0.18 6.26
C TYR A 105 10.00 0.40 7.37
N GLY A 106 10.48 0.58 8.59
CA GLY A 106 9.66 0.87 9.77
C GLY A 106 9.68 2.36 10.11
N VAL A 107 8.54 2.89 10.56
CA VAL A 107 8.47 4.23 11.16
C VAL A 107 9.38 4.27 12.37
N GLY A 108 10.38 5.15 12.35
CA GLY A 108 11.39 5.27 13.41
C GLY A 108 12.72 4.60 13.08
N ASN A 109 12.87 3.99 11.93
CA ASN A 109 14.18 3.59 11.44
C ASN A 109 14.95 4.87 11.05
N ALA A 110 15.94 5.25 11.86
CA ALA A 110 16.73 6.46 11.67
C ALA A 110 17.83 6.32 10.59
N ALA A 111 17.85 5.19 9.87
CA ALA A 111 18.79 5.01 8.77
C ALA A 111 18.39 5.92 7.59
N PRO A 112 19.34 6.59 6.92
CA PRO A 112 19.06 7.43 5.75
C PRO A 112 18.35 6.63 4.64
N THR A 113 18.65 5.35 4.51
CA THR A 113 17.90 4.38 3.70
C THR A 113 17.84 3.05 4.44
N ASN A 114 16.82 2.26 4.21
CA ASN A 114 16.75 0.92 4.80
C ASN A 114 17.49 -0.15 3.98
N GLY A 115 18.26 0.23 2.97
CA GLY A 115 18.94 -0.68 2.06
C GLY A 115 18.06 -1.21 0.92
N THR A 116 16.86 -0.67 0.74
CA THR A 116 16.05 -0.94 -0.47
C THR A 116 16.76 -0.33 -1.68
N ALA A 117 16.98 -1.17 -2.69
CA ALA A 117 17.55 -0.77 -3.96
C ALA A 117 16.45 -0.69 -5.02
N LEU A 118 16.44 0.40 -5.77
CA LEU A 118 15.55 0.61 -6.88
C LEU A 118 16.10 -0.08 -8.14
N GLY A 119 15.23 -0.70 -8.91
CA GLY A 119 15.58 -1.31 -10.19
C GLY A 119 15.91 -0.27 -11.26
N GLN A 120 16.05 -0.73 -12.50
CA GLN A 120 16.30 0.18 -13.62
C GLN A 120 15.08 1.04 -13.93
N GLY A 121 15.34 2.26 -14.43
CA GLY A 121 14.32 3.19 -14.88
C GLY A 121 13.83 4.18 -13.83
N TRP A 122 14.14 3.98 -12.56
CA TRP A 122 13.83 4.95 -11.53
C TRP A 122 14.72 6.20 -11.69
N GLY A 123 14.08 7.34 -11.82
CA GLY A 123 14.71 8.65 -11.92
C GLY A 123 14.23 9.60 -10.84
N SER A 124 14.69 10.82 -10.88
CA SER A 124 14.11 11.92 -10.12
C SER A 124 12.80 12.32 -10.82
N GLY A 125 11.67 11.95 -10.27
CA GLY A 125 10.38 12.31 -10.87
C GLY A 125 9.21 11.76 -10.09
N ALA A 126 8.05 12.33 -10.38
CA ALA A 126 6.82 12.04 -9.66
C ALA A 126 6.11 10.76 -10.12
N PHE A 127 6.70 9.97 -11.01
CA PHE A 127 6.06 8.80 -11.60
C PHE A 127 6.86 7.53 -11.34
N VAL A 128 6.16 6.46 -10.97
CA VAL A 128 6.74 5.12 -10.93
C VAL A 128 6.92 4.62 -12.37
N PRO A 129 8.13 4.18 -12.75
CA PRO A 129 8.33 3.63 -14.09
C PRO A 129 7.54 2.33 -14.26
N SER A 130 6.74 2.24 -15.33
CA SER A 130 5.97 1.03 -15.64
C SER A 130 6.88 -0.18 -15.83
N GLY A 131 6.52 -1.32 -15.22
CA GLY A 131 7.31 -2.55 -15.25
C GLY A 131 8.57 -2.50 -14.38
N SER A 132 8.74 -1.45 -13.59
CA SER A 132 9.87 -1.33 -12.66
C SER A 132 9.74 -2.27 -11.45
N GLY A 133 10.73 -2.21 -10.58
CA GLY A 133 10.73 -2.97 -9.34
C GLY A 133 11.75 -2.44 -8.35
N TRP A 134 11.69 -2.96 -7.14
CA TRP A 134 12.65 -2.68 -6.08
C TRP A 134 12.87 -3.90 -5.20
N TYR A 135 13.98 -3.96 -4.53
CA TYR A 135 14.34 -5.10 -3.69
C TYR A 135 15.15 -4.67 -2.48
N ASN A 136 15.15 -5.48 -1.43
CA ASN A 136 16.00 -5.28 -0.28
C ASN A 136 16.84 -6.53 -0.02
N GLY A 137 18.14 -6.37 -0.13
CA GLY A 137 19.11 -7.45 0.11
C GLY A 137 19.62 -7.52 1.56
N ASN A 138 19.14 -6.63 2.44
CA ASN A 138 19.55 -6.61 3.84
C ASN A 138 18.51 -7.30 4.73
N PRO A 139 18.77 -8.52 5.23
CA PRO A 139 17.78 -9.30 5.98
C PRO A 139 17.43 -8.71 7.36
N ASN A 140 18.12 -7.66 7.80
CA ASN A 140 17.89 -7.03 9.10
C ASN A 140 16.96 -5.80 9.05
N ASN A 141 16.29 -5.56 7.93
CA ASN A 141 15.50 -4.35 7.70
C ASN A 141 14.00 -4.58 7.73
N ASP A 142 13.49 -5.26 8.75
CA ASP A 142 12.06 -5.51 8.95
C ASP A 142 11.36 -6.15 7.71
N GLN A 143 12.13 -6.96 6.95
CA GLN A 143 11.62 -7.68 5.78
C GLN A 143 10.78 -8.90 6.15
N VAL A 144 10.83 -9.35 7.40
CA VAL A 144 10.01 -10.44 7.92
C VAL A 144 8.61 -9.93 8.18
N ALA A 145 7.61 -10.60 7.61
CA ALA A 145 6.22 -10.24 7.81
C ALA A 145 5.83 -10.31 9.29
N GLY A 146 5.23 -9.27 9.78
CA GLY A 146 4.80 -9.11 11.16
C GLY A 146 3.46 -8.37 11.27
N ALA A 147 2.93 -8.26 12.48
CA ALA A 147 1.63 -7.66 12.71
C ALA A 147 1.62 -6.16 12.36
N VAL A 148 0.67 -5.76 11.53
CA VAL A 148 0.38 -4.36 11.19
C VAL A 148 -1.08 -4.10 11.49
N GLU A 149 -1.33 -3.09 12.35
CA GLU A 149 -2.68 -2.72 12.76
C GLU A 149 -3.53 -2.31 11.54
N GLY A 150 -4.72 -2.89 11.43
CA GLY A 150 -5.66 -2.62 10.34
C GLY A 150 -5.36 -3.34 9.04
N ILE A 151 -4.23 -4.08 8.94
CA ILE A 151 -3.83 -4.85 7.75
C ILE A 151 -3.88 -6.36 8.05
N GLY A 152 -3.09 -6.85 9.02
CA GLY A 152 -3.05 -8.28 9.32
C GLY A 152 -1.93 -8.67 10.28
N GLU A 153 -1.85 -9.99 10.57
CA GLU A 153 -0.84 -10.55 11.46
C GLU A 153 0.54 -10.64 10.80
N TYR A 154 0.57 -10.78 9.48
CA TYR A 154 1.79 -10.96 8.71
C TYR A 154 1.79 -10.04 7.50
N ALA A 155 2.42 -8.88 7.64
CA ALA A 155 2.54 -7.91 6.57
C ALA A 155 3.93 -7.24 6.55
N VAL A 156 4.36 -6.80 5.37
CA VAL A 156 5.60 -6.05 5.17
C VAL A 156 5.28 -4.78 4.43
N TRP A 157 5.75 -3.65 4.92
CA TRP A 157 5.59 -2.37 4.24
C TRP A 157 6.42 -2.34 2.95
N VAL A 158 5.78 -2.08 1.81
CA VAL A 158 6.42 -2.13 0.48
C VAL A 158 6.48 -0.80 -0.25
N GLY A 159 5.80 0.23 0.24
CA GLY A 159 5.87 1.57 -0.32
C GLY A 159 4.89 2.54 0.30
N GLN A 160 5.12 3.82 0.06
CA GLN A 160 4.23 4.92 0.41
C GLN A 160 4.01 5.80 -0.81
N PHE A 161 2.77 6.19 -1.03
CA PHE A 161 2.36 6.99 -2.19
C PHE A 161 1.48 8.13 -1.72
N ALA A 162 1.95 9.35 -1.90
CA ALA A 162 1.27 10.56 -1.50
C ALA A 162 0.90 11.39 -2.73
N PHE A 163 -0.25 12.02 -2.69
CA PHE A 163 -0.73 12.92 -3.74
C PHE A 163 -1.69 13.96 -3.15
N ALA A 164 -1.82 15.12 -3.77
CA ALA A 164 -2.69 16.19 -3.27
C ALA A 164 -4.14 15.69 -3.17
N THR A 165 -4.77 15.89 -2.00
CA THR A 165 -6.16 15.48 -1.74
C THR A 165 -7.14 16.13 -2.71
N SER A 166 -6.88 17.37 -3.15
CA SER A 166 -7.70 18.06 -4.16
C SER A 166 -7.80 17.32 -5.49
N ARG A 167 -6.81 16.48 -5.86
CA ARG A 167 -6.86 15.64 -7.08
C ARG A 167 -7.87 14.50 -6.91
N VAL A 168 -7.95 13.96 -5.70
CA VAL A 168 -8.92 12.92 -5.33
C VAL A 168 -10.34 13.46 -5.41
N GLU A 169 -10.55 14.64 -4.84
CA GLU A 169 -11.85 15.33 -4.87
C GLU A 169 -12.31 15.64 -6.31
N ALA A 170 -11.37 16.04 -7.17
CA ALA A 170 -11.66 16.34 -8.58
C ALA A 170 -11.94 15.10 -9.43
N ALA A 171 -11.39 13.94 -9.06
CA ALA A 171 -11.55 12.69 -9.82
C ALA A 171 -12.95 12.06 -9.65
N GLY A 172 -13.64 12.33 -8.54
CA GLY A 172 -14.95 11.76 -8.26
C GLY A 172 -14.91 10.26 -7.88
N GLU A 173 -15.96 9.53 -8.23
CA GLU A 173 -16.29 8.20 -7.69
C GLU A 173 -15.46 7.02 -8.22
N LEU A 174 -14.31 7.22 -8.84
CA LEU A 174 -13.60 6.15 -9.54
C LEU A 174 -12.36 5.69 -8.77
N ASP A 175 -11.96 4.44 -9.06
CA ASP A 175 -10.71 3.84 -8.65
C ASP A 175 -9.54 4.82 -8.89
N PHE A 176 -9.16 5.58 -7.87
CA PHE A 176 -8.22 6.69 -8.05
C PHE A 176 -6.77 6.22 -8.07
N PHE A 177 -6.43 5.29 -7.21
CA PHE A 177 -5.08 4.76 -7.09
C PHE A 177 -5.07 3.26 -7.39
N ILE A 178 -4.14 2.83 -8.21
CA ILE A 178 -3.94 1.44 -8.60
C ILE A 178 -2.50 1.06 -8.27
N PHE A 179 -2.34 -0.02 -7.52
CA PHE A 179 -1.07 -0.67 -7.22
C PHE A 179 -1.16 -2.12 -7.68
N ASP A 180 -0.70 -2.39 -8.89
CA ASP A 180 -0.69 -3.71 -9.51
C ASP A 180 0.77 -4.16 -9.67
N CYS A 181 1.17 -5.18 -8.93
CA CYS A 181 2.56 -5.59 -8.81
C CYS A 181 2.67 -7.11 -8.60
N GLU A 182 3.87 -7.61 -8.87
CA GLU A 182 4.30 -8.94 -8.46
C GLU A 182 5.24 -8.86 -7.25
N MET A 183 5.19 -9.89 -6.40
CA MET A 183 5.97 -9.99 -5.16
C MET A 183 6.82 -11.25 -5.17
N GLY A 184 8.10 -11.11 -4.86
CA GLY A 184 8.97 -12.24 -4.54
C GLY A 184 9.21 -12.31 -3.03
N SER A 185 9.06 -13.49 -2.47
CA SER A 185 9.24 -13.78 -1.05
C SER A 185 9.98 -15.09 -0.84
N LYS A 186 10.43 -15.33 0.38
CA LYS A 186 10.97 -16.61 0.79
C LYS A 186 10.47 -17.01 2.17
N ASP A 187 10.33 -18.30 2.37
CA ASP A 187 9.97 -18.86 3.67
C ASP A 187 11.18 -19.03 4.62
N ALA A 188 10.92 -19.55 5.82
CA ALA A 188 11.95 -19.84 6.80
C ALA A 188 12.92 -20.95 6.36
N ALA A 189 12.54 -21.81 5.42
CA ALA A 189 13.42 -22.83 4.82
C ALA A 189 14.31 -22.26 3.72
N GLY A 190 14.04 -21.03 3.26
CA GLY A 190 14.77 -20.35 2.21
C GLY A 190 14.23 -20.62 0.81
N GLU A 191 13.08 -21.29 0.67
CA GLU A 191 12.42 -21.47 -0.61
C GLU A 191 11.82 -20.17 -1.10
N VAL A 192 11.98 -19.88 -2.39
CA VAL A 192 11.53 -18.62 -3.00
C VAL A 192 10.23 -18.83 -3.75
N PHE A 193 9.30 -17.92 -3.54
CA PHE A 193 7.97 -17.92 -4.12
C PHE A 193 7.69 -16.59 -4.81
N PHE A 194 6.74 -16.63 -5.75
CA PHE A 194 6.29 -15.44 -6.47
C PHE A 194 4.75 -15.41 -6.48
N GLY A 195 4.19 -14.23 -6.29
CA GLY A 195 2.77 -13.97 -6.37
C GLY A 195 2.51 -12.59 -6.96
N GLY A 196 1.30 -12.33 -7.37
CA GLY A 196 0.90 -11.02 -7.88
C GLY A 196 -0.52 -10.69 -7.48
N ASP A 197 -0.80 -9.40 -7.26
CA ASP A 197 -2.11 -8.90 -6.91
C ASP A 197 -2.23 -7.41 -7.25
N ALA A 198 -3.46 -6.91 -7.29
CA ALA A 198 -3.76 -5.50 -7.51
C ALA A 198 -4.58 -4.93 -6.36
N PHE A 199 -4.03 -3.96 -5.67
CA PHE A 199 -4.78 -3.12 -4.75
C PHE A 199 -5.35 -1.91 -5.50
N ILE A 200 -6.65 -1.69 -5.35
CA ILE A 200 -7.36 -0.56 -5.97
C ILE A 200 -8.04 0.25 -4.86
N TRP A 201 -7.67 1.52 -4.76
CA TRP A 201 -8.35 2.43 -3.85
C TRP A 201 -9.32 3.33 -4.61
N ALA A 202 -10.59 3.20 -4.25
CA ALA A 202 -11.69 4.02 -4.78
C ALA A 202 -12.07 5.11 -3.78
N VAL A 203 -12.30 6.31 -4.30
CA VAL A 203 -12.82 7.42 -3.49
C VAL A 203 -14.27 7.14 -3.16
N PRO A 204 -14.67 7.13 -1.87
CA PRO A 204 -16.07 6.98 -1.53
C PRO A 204 -16.89 8.12 -2.12
N ALA A 205 -17.94 7.80 -2.88
CA ALA A 205 -18.85 8.81 -3.43
C ALA A 205 -19.35 9.75 -2.33
N PRO A 206 -19.32 11.08 -2.55
CA PRO A 206 -19.83 12.05 -1.56
C PRO A 206 -21.25 11.74 -1.09
N GLY A 207 -22.09 11.16 -1.97
CA GLY A 207 -23.43 10.70 -1.67
C GLY A 207 -23.50 9.49 -0.73
N ALA A 208 -22.49 8.61 -0.71
CA ALA A 208 -22.49 7.44 0.17
C ALA A 208 -22.35 7.84 1.65
N LEU A 209 -21.51 8.82 1.95
CA LEU A 209 -21.35 9.38 3.29
C LEU A 209 -22.60 10.15 3.73
N ALA A 210 -23.26 10.89 2.81
CA ALA A 210 -24.51 11.58 3.08
C ALA A 210 -25.66 10.59 3.39
N LEU A 211 -25.74 9.47 2.66
CA LEU A 211 -26.74 8.42 2.89
C LEU A 211 -26.52 7.69 4.23
N LEU A 212 -25.26 7.42 4.60
CA LEU A 212 -24.92 6.85 5.90
C LEU A 212 -25.30 7.81 7.05
N GLY A 213 -25.03 9.10 6.89
CA GLY A 213 -25.43 10.16 7.84
C GLY A 213 -26.94 10.26 7.99
N LEU A 214 -27.68 10.26 6.89
CA LEU A 214 -29.15 10.30 6.89
C LEU A 214 -29.77 9.01 7.45
N GLY A 215 -29.20 7.85 7.15
CA GLY A 215 -29.62 6.56 7.71
C GLY A 215 -29.46 6.51 9.22
N GLY A 216 -28.37 7.06 9.75
CA GLY A 216 -28.12 7.18 11.19
C GLY A 216 -29.12 8.10 11.89
N LEU A 217 -29.48 9.22 11.28
CA LEU A 217 -30.50 10.17 11.80
C LEU A 217 -31.92 9.57 11.78
N ALA A 218 -32.25 8.82 10.72
CA ALA A 218 -33.55 8.15 10.61
C ALA A 218 -33.71 7.01 11.64
N ALA A 219 -32.64 6.28 11.95
CA ALA A 219 -32.63 5.23 12.96
C ALA A 219 -32.82 5.81 14.39
N ARG A 220 -32.30 7.01 14.66
CA ARG A 220 -32.45 7.70 15.96
C ARG A 220 -33.90 8.18 16.20
N ARG A 221 -34.59 8.55 15.13
CA ARG A 221 -35.98 9.06 15.23
C ARG A 221 -37.03 7.98 15.52
N ARG A 222 -36.70 6.69 15.34
CA ARG A 222 -37.58 5.54 15.62
C ARG A 222 -37.51 5.04 17.06
N ARG A 223 -36.64 5.57 17.90
CA ARG A 223 -36.44 5.17 19.30
C ARG A 223 -36.94 6.21 20.32
N GLY A 224 -37.68 7.24 19.89
CA GLY A 224 -38.34 8.23 20.71
C GLY A 224 -39.86 8.02 20.75
#